data_ca9d73b5dabd6fa40395da992a39d4cb
#
_entry.id   ca9d73b5dabd6fa40395da992a39d4cb
#
_cell.length_a   1.000
_cell.length_b   1.000
_cell.length_c   1.000
_cell.angle_alpha   90.00
_cell.angle_beta   90.00
_cell.angle_gamma   90.00
#
_symmetry.space_group_name_H-M   'P 1'
#
loop_
_entity.id
_entity.type
_entity.pdbx_description
1 polymer ?
#
loop_
_entity_poly.entity_id
_entity_poly.type
_entity_poly.pdbx_seq_one_letter_code
_entity_poly.pdbx_strand_id
1 'polypeptide(L)'
;MKLTFRIEYRTAWGEMLGATLCGNDNQPIMLSTGDGIRWEGSAEMTDAPAGIPISYRYGVYRDGQCIRRESGTMPHIFCPGKKRNCHYILDDFWKDLPQESYLYSSAFSGDYQSANSIKTMAPADCSITFRALCPCLHHKHQQLGVCGRGAALGNWDCKQTVLMEEIQANEWTVTLNAASLEFPLEYKFVACNADTKEVEEWEAHNNRLLCIDGMKKGEIYLTPESEVRFTSSARKVAGTAIPVFS
;
A
#
# COMPACT_ATOMS: atom_id res chain seq x y z
N MET A 1 -2.45 -18.69 8.36
CA MET A 1 -3.07 -17.35 8.36
C MET A 1 -4.15 -17.29 7.31
N LYS A 2 -5.17 -16.44 7.51
CA LYS A 2 -6.20 -16.17 6.51
C LYS A 2 -5.88 -14.88 5.77
N LEU A 3 -6.02 -14.88 4.44
CA LEU A 3 -5.98 -13.69 3.60
C LEU A 3 -7.37 -13.43 3.05
N THR A 4 -7.83 -12.20 3.10
CA THR A 4 -9.03 -11.74 2.40
C THR A 4 -8.61 -10.61 1.48
N PHE A 5 -8.82 -10.80 0.20
CA PHE A 5 -8.56 -9.81 -0.85
C PHE A 5 -9.83 -9.04 -1.11
N ARG A 6 -9.74 -7.72 -1.10
CA ARG A 6 -10.82 -6.79 -1.46
C ARG A 6 -10.32 -5.85 -2.52
N ILE A 7 -11.13 -5.63 -3.55
CA ILE A 7 -10.79 -4.68 -4.60
C ILE A 7 -12.04 -4.07 -5.19
N GLU A 8 -12.01 -2.76 -5.42
CA GLU A 8 -13.04 -2.07 -6.19
C GLU A 8 -12.60 -1.98 -7.66
N TYR A 9 -13.31 -2.71 -8.52
CA TYR A 9 -13.01 -2.75 -9.95
C TYR A 9 -14.25 -3.14 -10.74
N ARG A 10 -14.65 -2.32 -11.72
CA ARG A 10 -15.80 -2.61 -12.56
C ARG A 10 -15.44 -3.61 -13.65
N THR A 11 -16.15 -4.72 -13.70
CA THR A 11 -16.02 -5.74 -14.74
C THR A 11 -17.22 -5.71 -15.70
N ALA A 12 -17.05 -6.32 -16.87
CA ALA A 12 -18.14 -6.61 -17.78
C ALA A 12 -18.88 -7.91 -17.39
N TRP A 13 -20.07 -8.10 -17.91
CA TRP A 13 -20.84 -9.32 -17.66
C TRP A 13 -20.08 -10.57 -18.13
N GLY A 14 -20.06 -11.60 -17.29
CA GLY A 14 -19.32 -12.84 -17.53
C GLY A 14 -17.82 -12.77 -17.20
N GLU A 15 -17.34 -11.63 -16.71
CA GLU A 15 -15.99 -11.50 -16.19
C GLU A 15 -15.93 -11.74 -14.68
N MET A 16 -14.81 -12.27 -14.22
CA MET A 16 -14.51 -12.52 -12.80
C MET A 16 -13.16 -11.93 -12.47
N LEU A 17 -12.95 -11.55 -11.21
CA LEU A 17 -11.62 -11.18 -10.70
C LEU A 17 -10.98 -12.34 -9.95
N GLY A 18 -9.66 -12.40 -10.00
CA GLY A 18 -8.85 -13.32 -9.22
C GLY A 18 -7.56 -12.66 -8.75
N ALA A 19 -7.14 -12.98 -7.53
CA ALA A 19 -5.85 -12.59 -6.97
C ALA A 19 -4.86 -13.75 -7.15
N THR A 20 -3.68 -13.48 -7.68
CA THR A 20 -2.64 -14.47 -7.92
C THR A 20 -1.38 -14.12 -7.14
N LEU A 21 -0.90 -15.03 -6.31
CA LEU A 21 0.38 -14.87 -5.61
C LEU A 21 1.53 -15.00 -6.62
N CYS A 22 2.49 -14.08 -6.59
CA CYS A 22 3.64 -14.13 -7.47
C CYS A 22 4.48 -15.39 -7.17
N GLY A 23 4.84 -16.12 -8.23
CA GLY A 23 5.47 -17.44 -8.11
C GLY A 23 4.50 -18.63 -8.13
N ASN A 24 3.19 -18.39 -8.07
CA ASN A 24 2.13 -19.40 -8.20
C ASN A 24 1.07 -18.95 -9.22
N ASP A 25 1.49 -18.60 -10.42
CA ASP A 25 0.66 -17.96 -11.44
C ASP A 25 -0.50 -18.83 -11.95
N ASN A 26 -0.51 -20.10 -11.66
CA ASN A 26 -1.50 -21.06 -12.20
C ASN A 26 -2.72 -21.27 -11.29
N GLN A 27 -2.73 -20.69 -10.10
CA GLN A 27 -3.83 -20.88 -9.14
C GLN A 27 -4.35 -19.55 -8.60
N PRO A 28 -5.18 -18.83 -9.36
CA PRO A 28 -5.79 -17.61 -8.88
C PRO A 28 -6.80 -17.92 -7.76
N ILE A 29 -6.80 -17.11 -6.73
CA ILE A 29 -7.84 -17.06 -5.71
C ILE A 29 -8.99 -16.26 -6.33
N MET A 30 -10.05 -16.95 -6.75
CA MET A 30 -11.19 -16.29 -7.39
C MET A 30 -11.99 -15.47 -6.39
N LEU A 31 -12.38 -14.28 -6.79
CA LEU A 31 -13.17 -13.35 -6.00
C LEU A 31 -14.63 -13.41 -6.42
N SER A 32 -15.52 -13.07 -5.51
CA SER A 32 -16.97 -12.97 -5.73
C SER A 32 -17.44 -11.52 -5.59
N THR A 33 -18.54 -11.19 -6.21
CA THR A 33 -19.16 -9.88 -6.15
C THR A 33 -20.69 -9.99 -6.13
N GLY A 34 -21.35 -9.03 -5.49
CA GLY A 34 -22.79 -8.88 -5.54
C GLY A 34 -23.26 -7.77 -6.49
N ASP A 35 -22.36 -6.87 -6.88
CA ASP A 35 -22.69 -5.65 -7.64
C ASP A 35 -21.86 -5.46 -8.93
N GLY A 36 -20.88 -6.35 -9.18
CA GLY A 36 -19.95 -6.24 -10.30
C GLY A 36 -18.87 -5.16 -10.13
N ILE A 37 -18.77 -4.56 -8.95
CA ILE A 37 -17.84 -3.48 -8.65
C ILE A 37 -16.94 -3.84 -7.47
N ARG A 38 -17.53 -4.28 -6.35
CA ARG A 38 -16.79 -4.67 -5.15
C ARG A 38 -16.59 -6.17 -5.15
N TRP A 39 -15.35 -6.58 -5.11
CA TRP A 39 -14.93 -7.97 -5.19
C TRP A 39 -14.24 -8.40 -3.91
N GLU A 40 -14.59 -9.57 -3.41
CA GLU A 40 -13.97 -10.15 -2.22
C GLU A 40 -13.74 -11.65 -2.41
N GLY A 41 -12.60 -12.14 -1.93
CA GLY A 41 -12.27 -13.57 -1.87
C GLY A 41 -11.24 -13.85 -0.80
N SER A 42 -11.23 -15.08 -0.28
CA SER A 42 -10.34 -15.46 0.81
C SER A 42 -9.59 -16.74 0.52
N ALA A 43 -8.39 -16.85 1.08
CA ALA A 43 -7.58 -18.06 1.07
C ALA A 43 -6.90 -18.28 2.42
N GLU A 44 -6.69 -19.56 2.77
CA GLU A 44 -5.87 -19.95 3.90
C GLU A 44 -4.43 -20.21 3.42
N MET A 45 -3.46 -19.66 4.14
CA MET A 45 -2.03 -19.93 3.91
C MET A 45 -1.43 -20.59 5.15
N THR A 46 -0.89 -21.78 4.98
CA THR A 46 -0.28 -22.57 6.07
C THR A 46 1.18 -22.20 6.31
N ASP A 47 1.93 -21.91 5.24
CA ASP A 47 3.40 -21.82 5.25
C ASP A 47 3.95 -20.44 4.88
N ALA A 48 3.24 -19.37 5.25
CA ALA A 48 3.75 -18.02 4.99
C ALA A 48 4.92 -17.69 5.92
N PRO A 49 6.10 -17.40 5.37
CA PRO A 49 7.26 -17.03 6.18
C PRO A 49 7.05 -15.66 6.79
N ALA A 50 7.21 -15.58 8.12
CA ALA A 50 7.09 -14.32 8.84
C ALA A 50 8.22 -13.35 8.44
N GLY A 51 7.83 -12.09 8.16
CA GLY A 51 8.79 -11.04 7.81
C GLY A 51 9.34 -11.11 6.38
N ILE A 52 8.86 -12.05 5.55
CA ILE A 52 9.19 -12.09 4.13
C ILE A 52 8.04 -11.47 3.33
N PRO A 53 8.30 -10.47 2.49
CA PRO A 53 7.26 -9.85 1.65
C PRO A 53 6.60 -10.88 0.73
N ILE A 54 5.28 -10.83 0.68
CA ILE A 54 4.45 -11.63 -0.23
C ILE A 54 3.90 -10.70 -1.30
N SER A 55 4.17 -11.02 -2.56
CA SER A 55 3.71 -10.25 -3.71
C SER A 55 2.52 -10.95 -4.37
N TYR A 56 1.54 -10.18 -4.85
CA TYR A 56 0.37 -10.68 -5.56
C TYR A 56 -0.13 -9.65 -6.58
N ARG A 57 -0.99 -10.11 -7.50
CA ARG A 57 -1.60 -9.29 -8.56
C ARG A 57 -3.04 -9.71 -8.79
N TYR A 58 -3.83 -8.78 -9.30
CA TYR A 58 -5.17 -9.08 -9.77
C TYR A 58 -5.20 -9.35 -11.27
N GLY A 59 -6.16 -10.17 -11.68
CA GLY A 59 -6.46 -10.46 -13.07
C GLY A 59 -7.95 -10.56 -13.31
N VAL A 60 -8.38 -10.19 -14.53
CA VAL A 60 -9.73 -10.41 -15.04
C VAL A 60 -9.76 -11.72 -15.81
N TYR A 61 -10.72 -12.55 -15.50
CA TYR A 61 -10.89 -13.88 -16.07
C TYR A 61 -12.22 -13.99 -16.79
N ARG A 62 -12.25 -14.66 -17.94
CA ARG A 62 -13.45 -15.04 -18.68
C ARG A 62 -13.28 -16.47 -19.16
N ASP A 63 -14.27 -17.33 -18.94
CA ASP A 63 -14.24 -18.75 -19.34
C ASP A 63 -12.98 -19.49 -18.85
N GLY A 64 -12.52 -19.17 -17.65
CA GLY A 64 -11.32 -19.75 -17.03
C GLY A 64 -9.98 -19.21 -17.54
N GLN A 65 -9.99 -18.30 -18.51
CA GLN A 65 -8.79 -17.68 -19.07
C GLN A 65 -8.57 -16.27 -18.52
N CYS A 66 -7.32 -15.94 -18.19
CA CYS A 66 -6.96 -14.58 -17.82
C CYS A 66 -6.88 -13.71 -19.08
N ILE A 67 -7.84 -12.78 -19.22
CA ILE A 67 -7.94 -11.87 -20.37
C ILE A 67 -7.29 -10.50 -20.14
N ARG A 68 -7.10 -10.12 -18.89
CA ARG A 68 -6.44 -8.88 -18.49
C ARG A 68 -5.76 -9.08 -17.13
N ARG A 69 -4.59 -8.51 -16.94
CA ARG A 69 -3.83 -8.59 -15.69
C ARG A 69 -3.24 -7.21 -15.36
N GLU A 70 -3.10 -6.92 -14.08
CA GLU A 70 -2.34 -5.75 -13.63
C GLU A 70 -0.91 -5.76 -14.16
N SER A 71 -0.28 -4.59 -14.17
CA SER A 71 1.11 -4.45 -14.60
C SER A 71 2.04 -5.39 -13.83
N GLY A 72 2.90 -6.08 -14.58
CA GLY A 72 3.88 -7.00 -14.02
C GLY A 72 5.02 -6.34 -13.26
N THR A 73 5.22 -5.04 -13.43
CA THR A 73 6.35 -4.30 -12.84
C THR A 73 6.07 -3.81 -11.42
N MET A 74 4.80 -3.78 -11.01
CA MET A 74 4.39 -3.25 -9.70
C MET A 74 3.34 -4.14 -9.03
N PRO A 75 3.72 -5.32 -8.52
CA PRO A 75 2.79 -6.16 -7.77
C PRO A 75 2.36 -5.47 -6.49
N HIS A 76 1.21 -5.87 -5.94
CA HIS A 76 0.89 -5.56 -4.55
C HIS A 76 1.81 -6.34 -3.63
N ILE A 77 2.18 -5.73 -2.49
CA ILE A 77 3.08 -6.35 -1.53
C ILE A 77 2.51 -6.19 -0.12
N PHE A 78 2.66 -7.20 0.70
CA PHE A 78 2.48 -7.10 2.13
C PHE A 78 3.48 -7.98 2.87
N CYS A 79 3.81 -7.59 4.10
CA CYS A 79 4.75 -8.32 4.93
C CYS A 79 4.01 -8.94 6.13
N PRO A 80 3.84 -10.28 6.16
CA PRO A 80 3.18 -10.93 7.28
C PRO A 80 4.03 -10.85 8.55
N GLY A 81 3.38 -10.55 9.68
CA GLY A 81 4.00 -10.56 10.99
C GLY A 81 4.27 -11.98 11.51
N LYS A 82 4.97 -12.07 12.64
CA LYS A 82 5.37 -13.35 13.26
C LYS A 82 4.19 -14.16 13.83
N LYS A 83 3.05 -13.55 14.05
CA LYS A 83 1.87 -14.22 14.64
C LYS A 83 1.15 -15.05 13.57
N ARG A 84 1.09 -16.37 13.74
CA ARG A 84 0.59 -17.32 12.73
C ARG A 84 -0.93 -17.28 12.49
N ASN A 85 -1.73 -16.95 13.49
CA ASN A 85 -3.21 -17.01 13.40
C ASN A 85 -3.83 -15.62 13.19
N CYS A 86 -3.29 -14.84 12.26
CA CYS A 86 -3.85 -13.55 11.88
C CYS A 86 -4.73 -13.67 10.65
N HIS A 87 -5.71 -12.79 10.57
CA HIS A 87 -6.54 -12.56 9.40
C HIS A 87 -6.15 -11.22 8.77
N TYR A 88 -5.50 -11.27 7.62
CA TYR A 88 -5.12 -10.09 6.83
C TYR A 88 -6.24 -9.73 5.87
N ILE A 89 -6.72 -8.51 5.93
CA ILE A 89 -7.69 -7.95 4.99
C ILE A 89 -6.91 -6.98 4.10
N LEU A 90 -6.70 -7.36 2.85
CA LEU A 90 -5.95 -6.64 1.83
C LEU A 90 -6.99 -5.85 1.02
N ASP A 91 -7.09 -4.55 1.27
CA ASP A 91 -8.00 -3.68 0.55
C ASP A 91 -7.19 -2.92 -0.51
N ASP A 92 -7.56 -3.06 -1.78
CA ASP A 92 -6.72 -2.68 -2.90
C ASP A 92 -7.47 -1.87 -3.96
N PHE A 93 -6.70 -1.13 -4.75
CA PHE A 93 -7.11 -0.58 -6.03
C PHE A 93 -6.40 -1.31 -7.16
N TRP A 94 -7.01 -1.34 -8.34
CA TRP A 94 -6.37 -1.89 -9.53
C TRP A 94 -5.14 -1.06 -9.92
N LYS A 95 -3.97 -1.73 -10.04
CA LYS A 95 -2.72 -1.11 -10.46
C LYS A 95 -2.53 -1.21 -11.97
N ASP A 96 -2.80 -0.11 -12.67
CA ASP A 96 -2.31 0.05 -14.04
C ASP A 96 -0.88 0.64 -14.03
N LEU A 97 -0.22 0.68 -15.19
CA LEU A 97 1.06 1.39 -15.33
C LEU A 97 0.83 2.89 -15.06
N PRO A 98 1.47 3.48 -14.05
CA PRO A 98 1.36 4.92 -13.84
C PRO A 98 1.93 5.67 -15.04
N GLN A 99 1.44 6.89 -15.30
CA GLN A 99 1.97 7.75 -16.37
C GLN A 99 3.48 7.99 -16.23
N GLU A 100 3.97 8.01 -14.98
CA GLU A 100 5.38 8.20 -14.64
C GLU A 100 6.07 6.87 -14.28
N SER A 101 5.72 5.78 -14.97
CA SER A 101 6.26 4.44 -14.72
C SER A 101 7.80 4.37 -14.76
N TYR A 102 8.45 5.31 -15.45
CA TYR A 102 9.90 5.43 -15.45
C TYR A 102 10.52 5.74 -14.09
N LEU A 103 9.77 6.41 -13.18
CA LEU A 103 10.24 6.70 -11.81
C LEU A 103 10.39 5.42 -10.97
N TYR A 104 9.74 4.34 -11.35
CA TYR A 104 9.81 3.04 -10.69
C TYR A 104 10.84 2.11 -11.34
N SER A 105 11.60 2.62 -12.33
CA SER A 105 12.66 1.84 -12.95
C SER A 105 13.87 1.70 -12.03
N SER A 106 14.66 0.64 -12.23
CA SER A 106 15.89 0.40 -11.46
C SER A 106 16.90 1.55 -11.51
N ALA A 107 16.83 2.41 -12.54
CA ALA A 107 17.66 3.60 -12.64
C ALA A 107 17.37 4.64 -11.54
N PHE A 108 16.14 4.68 -11.04
CA PHE A 108 15.70 5.59 -9.98
C PHE A 108 15.62 4.91 -8.60
N SER A 109 15.50 3.59 -8.57
CA SER A 109 15.50 2.79 -7.34
C SER A 109 16.90 2.28 -6.94
N GLY A 110 17.94 2.65 -7.67
CA GLY A 110 19.31 2.15 -7.49
C GLY A 110 19.97 2.47 -6.15
N ASP A 111 19.42 3.40 -5.39
CA ASP A 111 19.89 3.73 -4.03
C ASP A 111 19.14 2.95 -2.93
N TYR A 112 18.16 2.12 -3.29
CA TYR A 112 17.45 1.30 -2.33
C TYR A 112 18.35 0.17 -1.82
N GLN A 113 18.71 0.26 -0.57
CA GLN A 113 19.34 -0.86 0.17
C GLN A 113 18.20 -1.60 0.87
N SER A 114 17.95 -2.83 0.47
CA SER A 114 17.00 -3.71 1.15
C SER A 114 17.25 -3.67 2.65
N ALA A 115 16.29 -3.18 3.42
CA ALA A 115 16.38 -3.22 4.86
C ALA A 115 16.51 -4.67 5.31
N ASN A 116 17.63 -5.04 5.92
CA ASN A 116 17.94 -6.41 6.34
C ASN A 116 16.96 -6.98 7.40
N SER A 117 16.04 -6.18 7.90
CA SER A 117 14.94 -6.63 8.77
C SER A 117 13.85 -5.58 8.81
N ILE A 118 12.70 -5.88 8.25
CA ILE A 118 11.47 -5.10 8.48
C ILE A 118 11.13 -5.27 9.96
N LYS A 119 11.10 -4.16 10.70
CA LYS A 119 10.61 -4.15 12.09
C LYS A 119 9.10 -4.29 12.06
N THR A 120 8.61 -5.52 11.93
CA THR A 120 7.19 -5.78 12.12
C THR A 120 6.83 -5.52 13.57
N MET A 121 6.07 -4.47 13.86
CA MET A 121 5.44 -4.33 15.17
C MET A 121 4.63 -5.59 15.46
N ALA A 122 4.74 -6.10 16.69
CA ALA A 122 3.88 -7.19 17.10
C ALA A 122 2.42 -6.72 16.94
N PRO A 123 1.59 -7.40 16.13
CA PRO A 123 0.23 -6.96 15.93
C PRO A 123 -0.50 -6.95 17.27
N ALA A 124 -1.16 -5.85 17.56
CA ALA A 124 -2.13 -5.75 18.63
C ALA A 124 -3.30 -6.75 18.41
N ASP A 125 -4.30 -6.73 19.25
CA ASP A 125 -5.49 -7.58 19.07
C ASP A 125 -6.20 -7.32 17.73
N CYS A 126 -6.17 -6.07 17.24
CA CYS A 126 -6.46 -5.70 15.84
C CYS A 126 -5.58 -4.53 15.43
N SER A 127 -5.19 -4.48 14.15
CA SER A 127 -4.23 -3.51 13.66
C SER A 127 -4.62 -2.97 12.29
N ILE A 128 -4.19 -1.74 12.00
CA ILE A 128 -4.28 -1.14 10.68
C ILE A 128 -2.88 -0.88 10.16
N THR A 129 -2.60 -1.36 8.97
CA THR A 129 -1.36 -1.08 8.24
C THR A 129 -1.65 -0.06 7.15
N PHE A 130 -1.10 1.14 7.31
CA PHE A 130 -1.10 2.13 6.24
C PHE A 130 -0.07 1.74 5.20
N ARG A 131 -0.44 1.86 3.92
CA ARG A 131 0.43 1.58 2.79
C ARG A 131 0.50 2.79 1.88
N ALA A 132 1.71 3.14 1.44
CA ALA A 132 1.93 4.26 0.56
C ALA A 132 3.00 3.95 -0.49
N LEU A 133 2.80 4.45 -1.70
CA LEU A 133 3.75 4.43 -2.79
C LEU A 133 4.25 5.86 -3.01
N CYS A 134 5.52 6.11 -2.77
CA CYS A 134 6.09 7.46 -2.82
C CYS A 134 7.42 7.52 -3.56
N PRO A 135 7.40 7.64 -4.90
CA PRO A 135 8.62 7.69 -5.73
C PRO A 135 9.35 9.03 -5.68
N CYS A 136 8.78 10.02 -5.01
CA CYS A 136 9.27 11.40 -5.03
C CYS A 136 10.20 11.75 -3.87
N LEU A 137 10.40 10.84 -2.91
CA LEU A 137 11.26 11.08 -1.75
C LEU A 137 12.74 11.02 -2.12
N HIS A 138 13.52 11.85 -1.48
CA HIS A 138 14.98 11.74 -1.49
C HIS A 138 15.43 10.75 -0.41
N HIS A 139 15.49 9.45 -0.74
CA HIS A 139 15.74 8.34 0.20
C HIS A 139 16.93 8.53 1.16
N LYS A 140 17.95 9.32 0.78
CA LYS A 140 19.11 9.59 1.65
C LYS A 140 18.83 10.61 2.75
N HIS A 141 17.79 11.43 2.58
CA HIS A 141 17.54 12.59 3.45
C HIS A 141 16.12 12.67 3.96
N GLN A 142 15.22 11.89 3.38
CA GLN A 142 13.79 11.94 3.69
C GLN A 142 13.25 10.56 4.03
N GLN A 143 12.26 10.56 4.91
CA GLN A 143 11.47 9.41 5.31
C GLN A 143 9.99 9.77 5.23
N LEU A 144 9.16 8.85 4.79
CA LEU A 144 7.71 9.07 4.80
C LEU A 144 7.16 8.93 6.23
N GLY A 145 6.20 9.76 6.55
CA GLY A 145 5.44 9.68 7.79
C GLY A 145 3.95 9.83 7.53
N VAL A 146 3.15 9.51 8.53
CA VAL A 146 1.70 9.74 8.56
C VAL A 146 1.34 10.58 9.78
N CYS A 147 0.51 11.59 9.56
CA CYS A 147 0.00 12.48 10.59
C CYS A 147 -1.50 12.65 10.39
N GLY A 148 -2.27 12.82 11.45
CA GLY A 148 -3.70 12.90 11.33
C GLY A 148 -4.42 13.20 12.62
N ARG A 149 -5.73 13.02 12.60
CA ARG A 149 -6.62 13.22 13.73
C ARG A 149 -6.41 12.13 14.80
N GLY A 150 -6.46 12.53 16.05
CA GLY A 150 -6.34 11.65 17.21
C GLY A 150 -4.88 11.45 17.67
N ALA A 151 -4.72 11.07 18.93
CA ALA A 151 -3.42 10.96 19.59
C ALA A 151 -2.47 9.96 18.89
N ALA A 152 -3.00 8.88 18.34
CA ALA A 152 -2.21 7.85 17.68
C ALA A 152 -1.57 8.33 16.36
N LEU A 153 -2.09 9.39 15.74
CA LEU A 153 -1.52 10.04 14.55
C LEU A 153 -1.00 11.46 14.85
N GLY A 154 -0.69 11.74 16.12
CA GLY A 154 -0.08 12.99 16.55
C GLY A 154 -1.01 14.19 16.55
N ASN A 155 -2.33 14.01 16.33
CA ASN A 155 -3.33 15.09 16.34
C ASN A 155 -2.92 16.33 15.53
N TRP A 156 -2.37 16.11 14.33
CA TRP A 156 -1.84 17.13 13.40
C TRP A 156 -0.59 17.89 13.93
N ASP A 157 0.03 17.43 15.02
CA ASP A 157 1.29 17.96 15.51
C ASP A 157 2.46 17.32 14.74
N CYS A 158 3.17 18.11 13.94
CA CYS A 158 4.32 17.70 13.15
C CYS A 158 5.42 17.00 13.97
N LYS A 159 5.52 17.32 15.28
CA LYS A 159 6.51 16.69 16.17
C LYS A 159 6.12 15.28 16.62
N GLN A 160 4.87 14.91 16.43
CA GLN A 160 4.31 13.61 16.80
C GLN A 160 3.95 12.76 15.57
N THR A 161 4.50 13.08 14.41
CA THR A 161 4.33 12.32 13.18
C THR A 161 4.78 10.87 13.36
N VAL A 162 3.98 9.93 12.91
CA VAL A 162 4.32 8.50 12.93
C VAL A 162 5.13 8.19 11.68
N LEU A 163 6.38 7.79 11.85
CA LEU A 163 7.28 7.47 10.74
C LEU A 163 6.94 6.10 10.16
N MET A 164 7.03 5.99 8.84
CA MET A 164 6.81 4.76 8.08
C MET A 164 8.13 4.08 7.74
N GLU A 165 8.09 2.78 7.50
CA GLU A 165 9.24 1.98 7.06
C GLU A 165 9.10 1.67 5.57
N GLU A 166 10.20 1.80 4.83
CA GLU A 166 10.27 1.39 3.44
C GLU A 166 10.50 -0.12 3.38
N ILE A 167 9.53 -0.86 2.84
CA ILE A 167 9.59 -2.33 2.75
C ILE A 167 10.16 -2.80 1.41
N GLN A 168 10.02 -1.99 0.38
CA GLN A 168 10.57 -2.14 -0.95
C GLN A 168 10.73 -0.74 -1.55
N ALA A 169 11.52 -0.61 -2.61
CA ALA A 169 11.76 0.70 -3.24
C ALA A 169 10.47 1.48 -3.46
N ASN A 170 10.36 2.64 -2.83
CA ASN A 170 9.22 3.55 -2.85
C ASN A 170 7.94 3.05 -2.14
N GLU A 171 7.92 1.85 -1.60
CA GLU A 171 6.77 1.29 -0.89
C GLU A 171 6.96 1.39 0.62
N TRP A 172 6.09 2.14 1.26
CA TRP A 172 6.17 2.51 2.67
C TRP A 172 4.99 1.95 3.45
N THR A 173 5.26 1.47 4.66
CA THR A 173 4.24 0.95 5.55
C THR A 173 4.43 1.38 6.99
N VAL A 174 3.33 1.48 7.73
CA VAL A 174 3.33 1.55 9.19
C VAL A 174 2.08 0.85 9.72
N THR A 175 2.25 0.09 10.80
CA THR A 175 1.15 -0.63 11.44
C THR A 175 0.85 -0.02 12.80
N LEU A 176 -0.42 0.34 13.02
CA LEU A 176 -0.92 0.92 14.26
C LEU A 176 -1.97 0.00 14.90
N ASN A 177 -2.09 0.11 16.23
CA ASN A 177 -3.19 -0.55 16.95
C ASN A 177 -4.52 0.12 16.58
N ALA A 178 -5.46 -0.62 16.02
CA ALA A 178 -6.76 -0.10 15.63
C ALA A 178 -7.56 0.46 16.83
N ALA A 179 -7.36 -0.06 18.03
CA ALA A 179 -8.02 0.42 19.24
C ALA A 179 -7.58 1.83 19.67
N SER A 180 -6.43 2.31 19.16
CA SER A 180 -5.95 3.66 19.43
C SER A 180 -6.38 4.69 18.37
N LEU A 181 -7.13 4.26 17.35
CA LEU A 181 -7.58 5.09 16.24
C LEU A 181 -9.07 5.43 16.38
N GLU A 182 -9.44 6.64 16.02
CA GLU A 182 -10.82 7.14 16.03
C GLU A 182 -11.37 7.20 14.60
N PHE A 183 -12.47 6.50 14.32
CA PHE A 183 -13.11 6.49 13.00
C PHE A 183 -14.34 7.39 12.93
N PRO A 184 -14.61 8.06 11.79
CA PRO A 184 -13.79 8.10 10.57
C PRO A 184 -12.44 8.77 10.82
N LEU A 185 -11.37 8.13 10.33
CA LEU A 185 -10.00 8.58 10.54
C LEU A 185 -9.57 9.52 9.42
N GLU A 186 -9.18 10.74 9.80
CA GLU A 186 -8.67 11.77 8.89
C GLU A 186 -7.14 11.85 9.02
N TYR A 187 -6.42 11.73 7.92
CA TYR A 187 -4.95 11.69 7.92
C TYR A 187 -4.33 12.23 6.63
N LYS A 188 -3.03 12.46 6.65
CA LYS A 188 -2.16 12.79 5.51
C LYS A 188 -0.82 12.11 5.63
N PHE A 189 -0.19 11.88 4.48
CA PHE A 189 1.23 11.53 4.45
C PHE A 189 2.09 12.80 4.43
N VAL A 190 3.30 12.68 4.98
CA VAL A 190 4.24 13.79 5.12
C VAL A 190 5.65 13.32 4.80
N ALA A 191 6.44 14.18 4.14
CA ALA A 191 7.88 13.98 4.01
C ALA A 191 8.57 14.52 5.26
N CYS A 192 9.33 13.68 5.95
CA CYS A 192 10.10 14.05 7.12
C CYS A 192 11.59 14.00 6.81
N ASN A 193 12.37 14.88 7.41
CA ASN A 193 13.81 14.75 7.41
C ASN A 193 14.23 13.45 8.10
N ALA A 194 15.09 12.66 7.49
CA ALA A 194 15.48 11.35 8.02
C ALA A 194 16.28 11.43 9.33
N ASP A 195 17.02 12.51 9.54
CA ASP A 195 17.87 12.71 10.71
C ASP A 195 17.11 13.40 11.86
N THR A 196 16.49 14.56 11.57
CA THR A 196 15.80 15.38 12.59
C THR A 196 14.39 14.92 12.90
N LYS A 197 13.77 14.14 11.99
CA LYS A 197 12.36 13.69 12.04
C LYS A 197 11.34 14.81 11.92
N GLU A 198 11.78 16.01 11.58
CA GLU A 198 10.90 17.15 11.35
C GLU A 198 10.16 17.01 10.02
N VAL A 199 8.89 17.41 10.00
CA VAL A 199 8.10 17.45 8.77
C VAL A 199 8.60 18.58 7.86
N GLU A 200 9.02 18.22 6.66
CA GLU A 200 9.49 19.15 5.63
C GLU A 200 8.37 19.52 4.65
N GLU A 201 7.48 18.57 4.33
CA GLU A 201 6.42 18.82 3.37
C GLU A 201 5.20 17.92 3.64
N TRP A 202 4.02 18.47 3.41
CA TRP A 202 2.74 17.77 3.45
C TRP A 202 2.35 17.29 2.05
N GLU A 203 1.71 16.12 1.96
CA GLU A 203 1.18 15.65 0.68
C GLU A 203 0.23 16.69 0.06
N ALA A 204 0.22 16.75 -1.27
CA ALA A 204 -0.71 17.55 -2.03
C ALA A 204 -2.16 17.05 -1.82
N HIS A 205 -3.16 17.90 -2.15
CA HIS A 205 -4.59 17.59 -2.08
C HIS A 205 -5.20 17.61 -0.65
N ASN A 206 -6.46 17.16 -0.56
CA ASN A 206 -7.22 17.14 0.68
C ASN A 206 -6.73 16.04 1.63
N ASN A 207 -7.15 16.12 2.90
CA ASN A 207 -6.93 15.06 3.85
C ASN A 207 -7.59 13.75 3.37
N ARG A 208 -6.95 12.64 3.64
CA ARG A 208 -7.48 11.31 3.38
C ARG A 208 -8.47 10.93 4.46
N LEU A 209 -9.48 10.17 4.10
CA LEU A 209 -10.49 9.68 5.03
C LEU A 209 -10.54 8.16 4.97
N LEU A 210 -10.36 7.51 6.11
CA LEU A 210 -10.51 6.07 6.26
C LEU A 210 -11.72 5.77 7.12
N CYS A 211 -12.67 5.04 6.54
CA CYS A 211 -13.87 4.56 7.23
C CYS A 211 -13.79 3.03 7.32
N ILE A 212 -13.82 2.50 8.53
CA ILE A 212 -13.85 1.05 8.77
C ILE A 212 -14.98 0.75 9.75
N ASP A 213 -15.89 -0.10 9.35
CA ASP A 213 -17.02 -0.56 10.17
C ASP A 213 -16.58 -1.77 11.01
N GLY A 214 -16.04 -1.49 12.18
CA GLY A 214 -15.70 -2.48 13.18
C GLY A 214 -14.65 -3.51 12.74
N MET A 215 -13.63 -3.72 13.54
CA MET A 215 -12.62 -4.76 13.33
C MET A 215 -12.76 -5.84 14.39
N LYS A 216 -12.55 -7.09 14.01
CA LYS A 216 -12.56 -8.24 14.90
C LYS A 216 -11.18 -8.52 15.46
N LYS A 217 -11.13 -9.13 16.63
CA LYS A 217 -9.88 -9.59 17.23
C LYS A 217 -9.11 -10.53 16.30
N GLY A 218 -7.82 -10.25 16.08
CA GLY A 218 -6.94 -10.99 15.18
C GLY A 218 -6.94 -10.49 13.75
N GLU A 219 -7.73 -9.46 13.42
CA GLU A 219 -7.73 -8.85 12.09
C GLU A 219 -6.64 -7.80 11.96
N ILE A 220 -5.99 -7.80 10.81
CA ILE A 220 -5.04 -6.79 10.35
C ILE A 220 -5.55 -6.25 9.03
N TYR A 221 -6.01 -5.01 9.05
CA TYR A 221 -6.50 -4.33 7.86
C TYR A 221 -5.37 -3.56 7.19
N LEU A 222 -5.13 -3.84 5.91
CA LEU A 222 -4.18 -3.10 5.09
C LEU A 222 -4.94 -2.11 4.23
N THR A 223 -4.66 -0.82 4.40
CA THR A 223 -5.30 0.24 3.59
C THR A 223 -4.96 0.07 2.12
N PRO A 224 -5.81 0.56 1.21
CA PRO A 224 -5.44 0.64 -0.19
C PRO A 224 -4.09 1.35 -0.33
N GLU A 225 -3.21 0.77 -1.16
CA GLU A 225 -1.92 1.38 -1.43
C GLU A 225 -2.12 2.67 -2.21
N SER A 226 -1.70 3.76 -1.62
CA SER A 226 -1.98 5.11 -2.11
C SER A 226 -0.73 5.75 -2.67
N GLU A 227 -0.80 6.27 -3.88
CA GLU A 227 0.27 7.13 -4.41
C GLU A 227 0.31 8.45 -3.64
N VAL A 228 1.50 8.80 -3.14
CA VAL A 228 1.75 10.04 -2.41
C VAL A 228 2.51 11.01 -3.30
N ARG A 229 1.99 12.22 -3.42
CA ARG A 229 2.60 13.31 -4.21
C ARG A 229 2.75 14.54 -3.34
N PHE A 230 3.90 15.19 -3.48
CA PHE A 230 4.22 16.45 -2.82
C PHE A 230 4.17 17.60 -3.84
N THR A 231 3.85 18.81 -3.36
CA THR A 231 3.74 19.99 -4.24
C THR A 231 5.07 20.33 -4.91
N SER A 232 6.18 20.13 -4.21
CA SER A 232 7.53 20.35 -4.73
C SER A 232 7.88 19.42 -5.90
N SER A 233 7.45 18.16 -5.84
CA SER A 233 7.67 17.20 -6.91
C SER A 233 6.85 17.51 -8.16
N ALA A 234 5.62 18.00 -8.01
CA ALA A 234 4.78 18.42 -9.13
C ALA A 234 5.40 19.60 -9.93
N ARG A 235 6.11 20.51 -9.25
CA ARG A 235 6.82 21.63 -9.91
C ARG A 235 8.03 21.19 -10.70
N LYS A 236 8.75 20.14 -10.27
CA LYS A 236 9.93 19.62 -10.99
C LYS A 236 9.56 18.95 -12.31
N VAL A 237 8.45 18.24 -12.35
CA VAL A 237 7.93 17.58 -13.57
C VAL A 237 7.44 18.60 -14.60
N ALA A 238 6.80 19.69 -14.15
CA ALA A 238 6.34 20.77 -15.04
C ALA A 238 7.47 21.63 -15.62
N GLY A 239 8.68 21.56 -15.05
CA GLY A 239 9.84 22.38 -15.44
C GLY A 239 10.79 21.73 -16.45
N THR A 240 10.65 20.45 -16.77
CA THR A 240 11.45 19.77 -17.81
C THR A 240 10.79 19.94 -19.17
N ALA A 241 10.93 21.13 -19.78
CA ALA A 241 10.71 21.31 -21.20
C ALA A 241 11.69 20.37 -21.94
N ILE A 242 11.15 19.37 -22.64
CA ILE A 242 11.94 18.55 -23.56
C ILE A 242 12.48 19.47 -24.63
N PRO A 243 13.80 19.60 -24.84
CA PRO A 243 14.31 20.37 -25.95
C PRO A 243 13.86 19.68 -27.25
N VAL A 244 13.04 20.38 -28.01
CA VAL A 244 12.72 19.98 -29.38
C VAL A 244 13.97 20.24 -30.21
N PHE A 245 14.68 19.18 -30.57
CA PHE A 245 15.75 19.28 -31.57
C PHE A 245 15.11 19.54 -32.93
N SER A 246 15.35 20.69 -33.45
CA SER A 246 15.10 21.07 -34.87
C SER A 246 16.19 20.54 -35.78
#